data_ae7ada3fb5963cbec519feaf4bb46c0a
#
_entry.id   ae7ada3fb5963cbec519feaf4bb46c0a
#
_cell.length_a   1.000
_cell.length_b   1.000
_cell.length_c   1.000
_cell.angle_alpha   90.00
_cell.angle_beta   90.00
_cell.angle_gamma   90.00
#
_symmetry.space_group_name_H-M   'P 1'
#
loop_
_entity.id
_entity.type
_entity.pdbx_description
1 polymer ?
#
loop_
_entity_poly.entity_id
_entity_poly.type
_entity_poly.pdbx_seq_one_letter_code
_entity_poly.pdbx_strand_id
1 'polypeptide(L)'
;MKLHILKGKLKYEGLTFKTKTCGDVLVLEYNGALSVDVKFVDTGYTTTTRVEDLNNGTIRDYLKPSVYGVGILDAPNQTKGSLSKKHSIWHRVLERCYDGKRHEKYPTYEQCTVSDNFRHFSYFERWCEAQVGFSSKDDKGKPFALDKDILVKGNKVYSEDTCCFIPQEINSLLTSSKSKRGLYPIGVSYEKRVGKFQASVAFEGKNKRLGYFDCAEKAFLAYKEAKELRIKEVANKWKGKIDPRVYEALMNYQVEITD
;
A
#
# COMPACT_ATOMS: atom_id res chain seq x y z
N MET A 1 -32.13 43.08 -2.50
CA MET A 1 -31.19 41.98 -2.15
C MET A 1 -31.55 41.29 -0.83
N LYS A 2 -31.82 42.03 0.27
CA LYS A 2 -32.13 41.42 1.60
C LYS A 2 -33.40 40.52 1.64
N LEU A 3 -34.48 40.88 0.95
CA LEU A 3 -35.75 40.12 0.98
C LEU A 3 -35.64 38.75 0.28
N HIS A 4 -34.86 38.66 -0.80
CA HIS A 4 -34.65 37.41 -1.52
C HIS A 4 -33.83 36.39 -0.70
N ILE A 5 -32.80 36.89 0.00
CA ILE A 5 -32.00 36.05 0.91
C ILE A 5 -32.85 35.54 2.07
N LEU A 6 -33.70 36.39 2.68
CA LEU A 6 -34.57 35.99 3.78
C LEU A 6 -35.55 34.89 3.37
N LYS A 7 -36.16 35.00 2.17
CA LYS A 7 -37.04 33.95 1.63
C LYS A 7 -36.26 32.64 1.40
N GLY A 8 -35.02 32.72 0.93
CA GLY A 8 -34.15 31.54 0.74
C GLY A 8 -33.80 30.90 2.07
N LYS A 9 -33.46 31.68 3.10
CA LYS A 9 -33.19 31.15 4.45
C LYS A 9 -34.38 30.34 4.98
N LEU A 10 -35.57 30.92 4.96
CA LEU A 10 -36.81 30.24 5.38
C LEU A 10 -37.10 28.96 4.58
N LYS A 11 -36.63 28.88 3.34
CA LYS A 11 -36.89 27.75 2.45
C LYS A 11 -35.89 26.60 2.59
N TYR A 12 -34.64 26.87 2.96
CA TYR A 12 -33.55 25.88 2.87
C TYR A 12 -32.89 25.63 4.22
N GLU A 13 -32.64 26.62 5.08
CA GLU A 13 -31.92 26.45 6.33
C GLU A 13 -32.59 25.45 7.27
N GLY A 14 -31.78 24.57 7.85
CA GLY A 14 -32.23 23.51 8.76
C GLY A 14 -32.88 22.32 8.07
N LEU A 15 -33.05 22.35 6.74
CA LEU A 15 -33.61 21.22 5.99
C LEU A 15 -32.53 20.25 5.54
N THR A 16 -32.94 18.99 5.42
CA THR A 16 -32.10 17.90 4.93
C THR A 16 -32.47 17.52 3.50
N PHE A 17 -31.47 17.33 2.65
CA PHE A 17 -31.60 16.92 1.26
C PHE A 17 -30.86 15.62 1.01
N LYS A 18 -31.38 14.78 0.12
CA LYS A 18 -30.72 13.55 -0.31
C LYS A 18 -29.76 13.79 -1.44
N THR A 19 -28.55 13.29 -1.32
CA THR A 19 -27.64 13.23 -2.46
C THR A 19 -27.77 11.90 -3.21
N LYS A 20 -27.35 11.86 -4.48
CA LYS A 20 -27.43 10.65 -5.30
C LYS A 20 -26.58 9.50 -4.77
N THR A 21 -25.44 9.80 -4.13
CA THR A 21 -24.43 8.78 -3.78
C THR A 21 -23.83 8.93 -2.38
N CYS A 22 -24.02 10.09 -1.73
CA CYS A 22 -23.29 10.42 -0.52
C CYS A 22 -24.15 10.48 0.76
N GLY A 23 -25.44 10.08 0.69
CA GLY A 23 -26.35 10.13 1.83
C GLY A 23 -26.99 11.50 1.99
N ASP A 24 -27.40 11.82 3.21
CA ASP A 24 -28.16 13.02 3.50
C ASP A 24 -27.26 14.21 3.85
N VAL A 25 -27.66 15.41 3.44
CA VAL A 25 -26.93 16.65 3.66
C VAL A 25 -27.85 17.69 4.30
N LEU A 26 -27.44 18.27 5.43
CA LEU A 26 -28.12 19.31 6.17
C LEU A 26 -27.66 20.68 5.67
N VAL A 27 -28.60 21.58 5.38
CA VAL A 27 -28.27 22.98 5.09
C VAL A 27 -28.03 23.73 6.38
N LEU A 28 -26.83 24.28 6.53
CA LEU A 28 -26.43 25.08 7.69
C LEU A 28 -26.77 26.56 7.52
N GLU A 29 -26.43 27.13 6.35
CA GLU A 29 -26.63 28.55 6.07
C GLU A 29 -26.91 28.79 4.57
N TYR A 30 -27.85 29.68 4.29
CA TYR A 30 -28.18 30.13 2.94
C TYR A 30 -27.68 31.56 2.70
N ASN A 31 -26.66 31.75 1.90
CA ASN A 31 -26.06 33.03 1.55
C ASN A 31 -26.45 33.50 0.14
N GLY A 32 -27.32 32.76 -0.55
CA GLY A 32 -27.81 33.00 -1.90
C GLY A 32 -27.82 31.72 -2.74
N ALA A 33 -28.41 31.79 -3.93
CA ALA A 33 -28.54 30.61 -4.81
C ALA A 33 -27.23 29.97 -5.24
N LEU A 34 -26.14 30.73 -5.21
CA LEU A 34 -24.79 30.26 -5.58
C LEU A 34 -23.93 29.89 -4.36
N SER A 35 -24.44 30.11 -3.12
CA SER A 35 -23.64 29.89 -1.90
C SER A 35 -24.54 29.39 -0.78
N VAL A 36 -24.56 28.11 -0.57
CA VAL A 36 -25.29 27.39 0.48
C VAL A 36 -24.32 26.51 1.24
N ASP A 37 -24.15 26.75 2.53
CA ASP A 37 -23.28 25.97 3.39
C ASP A 37 -24.03 24.73 3.89
N VAL A 38 -23.44 23.59 3.68
CA VAL A 38 -24.07 22.29 3.97
C VAL A 38 -23.11 21.38 4.75
N LYS A 39 -23.69 20.43 5.50
CA LYS A 39 -22.98 19.41 6.26
C LYS A 39 -23.57 18.04 5.95
N PHE A 40 -22.74 17.09 5.55
CA PHE A 40 -23.14 15.69 5.42
C PHE A 40 -23.43 15.09 6.79
N VAL A 41 -24.55 14.39 6.90
CA VAL A 41 -25.05 13.85 8.18
C VAL A 41 -24.14 12.73 8.67
N ASP A 42 -23.72 11.81 7.77
CA ASP A 42 -22.97 10.61 8.12
C ASP A 42 -21.52 10.92 8.49
N THR A 43 -20.83 11.80 7.74
CA THR A 43 -19.39 12.03 7.88
C THR A 43 -19.04 13.31 8.62
N GLY A 44 -20.01 14.23 8.72
CA GLY A 44 -19.79 15.58 9.23
C GLY A 44 -19.02 16.50 8.27
N TYR A 45 -18.74 16.07 7.04
CA TYR A 45 -18.06 16.90 6.03
C TYR A 45 -18.89 18.14 5.72
N THR A 46 -18.24 19.30 5.71
CA THR A 46 -18.87 20.59 5.39
C THR A 46 -18.32 21.13 4.09
N THR A 47 -19.19 21.73 3.28
CA THR A 47 -18.82 22.39 2.03
C THR A 47 -19.84 23.45 1.65
N THR A 48 -19.44 24.37 0.76
CA THR A 48 -20.35 25.33 0.15
C THR A 48 -20.76 24.83 -1.24
N THR A 49 -22.04 24.90 -1.55
CA THR A 49 -22.62 24.41 -2.80
C THR A 49 -23.62 25.41 -3.39
N ARG A 50 -24.17 25.09 -4.56
CA ARG A 50 -25.27 25.86 -5.19
C ARG A 50 -26.59 25.18 -4.90
N VAL A 51 -27.66 25.97 -4.90
CA VAL A 51 -29.06 25.47 -4.78
C VAL A 51 -29.37 24.43 -5.87
N GLU A 52 -28.84 24.62 -7.08
CA GLU A 52 -29.01 23.69 -8.19
C GLU A 52 -28.42 22.30 -7.85
N ASP A 53 -27.18 22.26 -7.35
CA ASP A 53 -26.53 21.03 -6.97
C ASP A 53 -27.18 20.35 -5.77
N LEU A 54 -27.71 21.18 -4.81
CA LEU A 54 -28.47 20.71 -3.67
C LEU A 54 -29.74 19.99 -4.13
N ASN A 55 -30.54 20.65 -5.00
CA ASN A 55 -31.79 20.09 -5.51
C ASN A 55 -31.56 18.86 -6.41
N ASN A 56 -30.48 18.85 -7.18
CA ASN A 56 -30.11 17.74 -8.04
C ASN A 56 -29.40 16.58 -7.29
N GLY A 57 -29.03 16.80 -6.01
CA GLY A 57 -28.31 15.82 -5.19
C GLY A 57 -26.93 15.47 -5.73
N THR A 58 -26.26 16.41 -6.42
CA THR A 58 -24.95 16.17 -7.06
C THR A 58 -23.76 16.55 -6.19
N ILE A 59 -24.02 16.95 -4.94
CA ILE A 59 -22.99 17.31 -3.97
C ILE A 59 -22.19 16.06 -3.57
N ARG A 60 -20.88 16.19 -3.55
CA ARG A 60 -19.98 15.10 -3.19
C ARG A 60 -19.46 15.26 -1.77
N ASP A 61 -19.50 14.17 -1.03
CA ASP A 61 -18.83 14.03 0.26
C ASP A 61 -17.41 13.51 0.05
N TYR A 62 -16.42 14.34 0.36
CA TYR A 62 -15.01 13.97 0.21
C TYR A 62 -14.45 13.16 1.39
N LEU A 63 -15.20 13.02 2.49
CA LEU A 63 -14.83 12.13 3.60
C LEU A 63 -15.49 10.75 3.50
N LYS A 64 -16.40 10.54 2.53
CA LYS A 64 -17.03 9.24 2.33
C LYS A 64 -16.07 8.25 1.71
N PRO A 65 -15.86 7.06 2.32
CA PRO A 65 -15.08 6.00 1.71
C PRO A 65 -15.65 5.61 0.34
N SER A 66 -14.82 5.68 -0.70
CA SER A 66 -15.25 5.45 -2.09
C SER A 66 -14.37 4.46 -2.87
N VAL A 67 -13.13 4.26 -2.45
CA VAL A 67 -12.19 3.33 -3.10
C VAL A 67 -12.16 2.02 -2.33
N TYR A 68 -12.66 0.96 -2.94
CA TYR A 68 -12.84 -0.37 -2.31
C TYR A 68 -13.62 -0.32 -0.98
N GLY A 69 -14.52 0.66 -0.80
CA GLY A 69 -15.31 0.84 0.41
C GLY A 69 -14.53 1.36 1.63
N VAL A 70 -13.24 1.62 1.51
CA VAL A 70 -12.34 1.99 2.62
C VAL A 70 -11.57 3.28 2.34
N GLY A 71 -11.09 3.46 1.13
CA GLY A 71 -10.25 4.60 0.76
C GLY A 71 -11.04 5.89 0.59
N ILE A 72 -10.51 6.98 1.11
CA ILE A 72 -11.12 8.31 1.17
C ILE A 72 -10.32 9.26 0.28
N LEU A 73 -10.99 9.83 -0.73
CA LEU A 73 -10.45 10.89 -1.58
C LEU A 73 -10.83 12.24 -0.97
N ASP A 74 -10.06 12.68 0.00
CA ASP A 74 -10.36 13.74 0.94
C ASP A 74 -10.10 15.18 0.43
N ALA A 75 -9.94 15.36 -0.90
CA ALA A 75 -9.82 16.69 -1.52
C ALA A 75 -10.45 16.76 -2.92
N PRO A 76 -11.05 17.91 -3.29
CA PRO A 76 -11.86 18.06 -4.51
C PRO A 76 -11.07 17.96 -5.83
N ASN A 77 -9.78 18.18 -5.84
CA ASN A 77 -8.98 18.24 -7.08
C ASN A 77 -8.13 16.99 -7.35
N GLN A 78 -8.24 15.95 -6.51
CA GLN A 78 -7.39 14.75 -6.61
C GLN A 78 -7.75 13.81 -7.77
N THR A 79 -8.91 14.01 -8.42
CA THR A 79 -9.42 13.15 -9.49
C THR A 79 -9.39 13.80 -10.88
N LYS A 80 -8.97 15.07 -11.01
CA LYS A 80 -8.90 15.78 -12.29
C LYS A 80 -7.54 15.60 -12.92
N GLY A 81 -7.48 14.84 -14.02
CA GLY A 81 -6.27 14.61 -14.80
C GLY A 81 -5.76 13.17 -14.75
N SER A 82 -4.59 12.92 -15.34
CA SER A 82 -3.90 11.64 -15.26
C SER A 82 -3.63 11.29 -13.79
N LEU A 83 -4.05 10.09 -13.38
CA LEU A 83 -3.83 9.60 -12.03
C LEU A 83 -2.34 9.68 -11.67
N SER A 84 -2.01 10.42 -10.61
CA SER A 84 -0.62 10.57 -10.18
C SER A 84 0.02 9.23 -9.83
N LYS A 85 1.35 9.13 -9.90
CA LYS A 85 2.10 7.94 -9.42
C LYS A 85 1.67 7.57 -8.01
N LYS A 86 1.48 8.56 -7.13
CA LYS A 86 1.07 8.37 -5.73
C LYS A 86 -0.32 7.75 -5.64
N HIS A 87 -1.30 8.27 -6.40
CA HIS A 87 -2.64 7.71 -6.47
C HIS A 87 -2.63 6.26 -6.96
N SER A 88 -1.83 5.96 -7.99
CA SER A 88 -1.71 4.60 -8.53
C SER A 88 -1.11 3.61 -7.52
N ILE A 89 -0.17 4.05 -6.67
CA ILE A 89 0.39 3.22 -5.59
C ILE A 89 -0.66 3.00 -4.51
N TRP A 90 -1.31 4.07 -4.04
CA TRP A 90 -2.34 4.01 -3.02
C TRP A 90 -3.52 3.12 -3.43
N HIS A 91 -4.05 3.30 -4.64
CA HIS A 91 -5.12 2.48 -5.18
C HIS A 91 -4.74 0.99 -5.20
N ARG A 92 -3.50 0.65 -5.62
CA ARG A 92 -3.01 -0.74 -5.60
C ARG A 92 -2.81 -1.30 -4.19
N VAL A 93 -2.51 -0.48 -3.21
CA VAL A 93 -2.47 -0.91 -1.80
C VAL A 93 -3.87 -1.29 -1.34
N LEU A 94 -4.87 -0.43 -1.59
CA LEU A 94 -6.27 -0.72 -1.24
C LEU A 94 -6.82 -1.93 -2.01
N GLU A 95 -6.51 -2.06 -3.31
CA GLU A 95 -6.85 -3.23 -4.12
C GLU A 95 -6.32 -4.52 -3.49
N ARG A 96 -5.07 -4.54 -3.05
CA ARG A 96 -4.48 -5.72 -2.37
C ARG A 96 -5.20 -6.07 -1.08
N CYS A 97 -5.62 -5.07 -0.31
CA CYS A 97 -6.23 -5.29 1.00
C CYS A 97 -7.72 -5.59 0.95
N TYR A 98 -8.46 -5.09 -0.07
CA TYR A 98 -9.92 -5.06 0.00
C TYR A 98 -10.64 -5.52 -1.28
N ASP A 99 -9.92 -5.88 -2.37
CA ASP A 99 -10.55 -6.43 -3.57
C ASP A 99 -10.64 -7.96 -3.51
N GLY A 100 -11.87 -8.50 -3.43
CA GLY A 100 -12.12 -9.93 -3.39
C GLY A 100 -11.57 -10.69 -4.61
N LYS A 101 -11.66 -10.11 -5.81
CA LYS A 101 -11.08 -10.72 -7.03
C LYS A 101 -9.55 -10.81 -6.95
N ARG A 102 -8.94 -9.85 -6.28
CA ARG A 102 -7.50 -9.87 -6.02
C ARG A 102 -7.11 -10.98 -5.06
N HIS A 103 -7.93 -11.21 -4.04
CA HIS A 103 -7.72 -12.27 -3.03
C HIS A 103 -7.85 -13.66 -3.64
N GLU A 104 -8.81 -13.90 -4.53
CA GLU A 104 -8.94 -15.17 -5.26
C GLU A 104 -7.63 -15.55 -5.99
N LYS A 105 -6.99 -14.56 -6.61
CA LYS A 105 -5.72 -14.77 -7.34
C LYS A 105 -4.49 -14.80 -6.42
N TYR A 106 -4.52 -14.04 -5.35
CA TYR A 106 -3.40 -13.87 -4.41
C TYR A 106 -3.88 -13.93 -2.96
N PRO A 107 -4.18 -15.11 -2.43
CA PRO A 107 -4.76 -15.28 -1.08
C PRO A 107 -3.91 -14.70 0.05
N THR A 108 -2.61 -14.52 -0.17
CA THR A 108 -1.69 -13.93 0.82
C THR A 108 -2.02 -12.50 1.20
N TYR A 109 -2.85 -11.81 0.41
CA TYR A 109 -3.30 -10.44 0.68
C TYR A 109 -4.60 -10.36 1.48
N GLU A 110 -5.36 -11.46 1.63
CA GLU A 110 -6.66 -11.49 2.32
C GLU A 110 -6.62 -10.92 3.74
N GLN A 111 -5.51 -11.13 4.45
CA GLN A 111 -5.29 -10.62 5.80
C GLN A 111 -4.62 -9.25 5.85
N CYS A 112 -4.36 -8.63 4.68
CA CYS A 112 -3.72 -7.33 4.65
C CYS A 112 -4.72 -6.21 4.91
N THR A 113 -4.29 -5.21 5.67
CA THR A 113 -5.06 -4.00 5.98
C THR A 113 -4.21 -2.74 5.78
N VAL A 114 -4.83 -1.58 5.87
CA VAL A 114 -4.15 -0.29 5.92
C VAL A 114 -4.38 0.39 7.27
N SER A 115 -3.43 1.23 7.72
CA SER A 115 -3.64 2.11 8.87
C SER A 115 -4.76 3.12 8.59
N ASP A 116 -5.34 3.70 9.64
CA ASP A 116 -6.40 4.72 9.46
C ASP A 116 -5.88 5.91 8.65
N ASN A 117 -4.63 6.32 8.85
CA ASN A 117 -4.01 7.39 8.09
C ASN A 117 -3.91 7.06 6.59
N PHE A 118 -3.56 5.81 6.24
CA PHE A 118 -3.44 5.39 4.84
C PHE A 118 -4.78 5.18 4.13
N ARG A 119 -5.91 5.23 4.85
CA ARG A 119 -7.24 5.36 4.22
C ARG A 119 -7.38 6.69 3.50
N HIS A 120 -6.75 7.76 3.98
CA HIS A 120 -6.81 9.11 3.43
C HIS A 120 -5.75 9.33 2.36
N PHE A 121 -6.19 9.60 1.13
CA PHE A 121 -5.25 9.80 0.02
C PHE A 121 -4.35 11.01 0.23
N SER A 122 -4.85 12.12 0.77
CA SER A 122 -4.05 13.32 1.04
C SER A 122 -2.93 13.05 2.05
N TYR A 123 -3.18 12.21 3.06
CA TYR A 123 -2.16 11.78 4.01
C TYR A 123 -1.11 10.90 3.33
N PHE A 124 -1.55 9.86 2.61
CA PHE A 124 -0.67 8.95 1.88
C PHE A 124 0.21 9.70 0.86
N GLU A 125 -0.37 10.70 0.16
CA GLU A 125 0.35 11.53 -0.80
C GLU A 125 1.51 12.28 -0.16
N ARG A 126 1.26 13.00 0.95
CA ARG A 126 2.29 13.71 1.73
C ARG A 126 3.33 12.76 2.31
N TRP A 127 2.88 11.63 2.84
CA TRP A 127 3.77 10.61 3.38
C TRP A 127 4.74 10.10 2.30
N CYS A 128 4.27 9.80 1.10
CA CYS A 128 5.12 9.37 -0.02
C CYS A 128 6.23 10.38 -0.32
N GLU A 129 5.91 11.68 -0.34
CA GLU A 129 6.88 12.74 -0.65
C GLU A 129 8.01 12.83 0.39
N ALA A 130 7.71 12.52 1.63
CA ALA A 130 8.67 12.53 2.72
C ALA A 130 9.55 11.26 2.78
N GLN A 131 9.21 10.19 2.03
CA GLN A 131 9.93 8.93 2.15
C GLN A 131 11.21 8.89 1.32
N VAL A 132 12.28 8.38 1.94
CA VAL A 132 13.49 7.99 1.23
C VAL A 132 13.14 6.94 0.17
N GLY A 133 13.60 7.13 -1.05
CA GLY A 133 13.39 6.16 -2.14
C GLY A 133 12.15 6.39 -3.00
N PHE A 134 11.16 7.20 -2.59
CA PHE A 134 9.94 7.44 -3.39
C PHE A 134 10.24 7.95 -4.82
N SER A 135 11.16 8.88 -4.95
CA SER A 135 11.58 9.45 -6.25
C SER A 135 12.78 8.72 -6.85
N SER A 136 13.34 7.72 -6.16
CA SER A 136 14.54 7.01 -6.59
C SER A 136 14.24 5.97 -7.65
N LYS A 137 15.29 5.65 -8.43
CA LYS A 137 15.30 4.59 -9.43
C LYS A 137 16.48 3.66 -9.16
N ASP A 138 16.32 2.40 -9.53
CA ASP A 138 17.39 1.43 -9.49
C ASP A 138 18.40 1.62 -10.65
N ASP A 139 19.46 0.82 -10.67
CA ASP A 139 20.53 0.86 -11.68
C ASP A 139 20.00 0.59 -13.11
N LYS A 140 18.76 0.08 -13.26
CA LYS A 140 18.07 -0.18 -14.53
C LYS A 140 17.03 0.91 -14.87
N GLY A 141 17.00 2.01 -14.10
CA GLY A 141 16.03 3.10 -14.25
C GLY A 141 14.61 2.79 -13.77
N LYS A 142 14.38 1.67 -13.09
CA LYS A 142 13.08 1.30 -12.53
C LYS A 142 12.84 2.03 -11.21
N PRO A 143 11.63 2.59 -10.98
CA PRO A 143 11.30 3.22 -9.71
C PRO A 143 11.32 2.19 -8.57
N PHE A 144 11.67 2.64 -7.36
CA PHE A 144 11.54 1.83 -6.16
C PHE A 144 10.08 1.46 -5.92
N ALA A 145 9.86 0.28 -5.39
CA ALA A 145 8.55 -0.27 -5.07
C ALA A 145 8.23 -0.10 -3.59
N LEU A 146 6.94 0.13 -3.28
CA LEU A 146 6.46 0.11 -1.90
C LEU A 146 6.46 -1.32 -1.38
N ASP A 147 7.10 -1.50 -0.24
CA ASP A 147 7.12 -2.73 0.55
C ASP A 147 6.56 -2.46 1.96
N LYS A 148 5.97 -3.49 2.61
CA LYS A 148 5.33 -3.38 3.93
C LYS A 148 5.90 -4.32 5.00
N ASP A 149 6.67 -5.34 4.57
CA ASP A 149 7.07 -6.44 5.45
C ASP A 149 8.59 -6.60 5.60
N ILE A 150 9.38 -5.77 4.94
CA ILE A 150 10.84 -5.76 5.12
C ILE A 150 11.25 -5.23 6.49
N LEU A 151 10.56 -4.20 7.01
CA LEU A 151 10.86 -3.64 8.34
C LEU A 151 10.36 -4.53 9.47
N VAL A 152 9.25 -5.23 9.24
CA VAL A 152 8.65 -6.17 10.19
C VAL A 152 8.26 -7.43 9.44
N LYS A 153 9.07 -8.50 9.57
CA LYS A 153 8.87 -9.78 8.86
C LYS A 153 7.48 -10.34 9.13
N GLY A 154 6.74 -10.64 8.06
CA GLY A 154 5.39 -11.19 8.14
C GLY A 154 4.28 -10.17 8.43
N ASN A 155 4.59 -8.88 8.47
CA ASN A 155 3.61 -7.82 8.66
C ASN A 155 2.50 -7.84 7.59
N LYS A 156 1.28 -7.52 8.02
CA LYS A 156 0.08 -7.48 7.17
C LYS A 156 -0.55 -6.09 7.05
N VAL A 157 -0.01 -5.11 7.75
CA VAL A 157 -0.55 -3.75 7.79
C VAL A 157 0.29 -2.82 6.92
N TYR A 158 -0.32 -2.17 5.95
CA TYR A 158 0.30 -1.03 5.26
C TYR A 158 0.12 0.22 6.13
N SER A 159 1.22 0.73 6.67
CA SER A 159 1.23 1.92 7.53
C SER A 159 2.49 2.76 7.30
N GLU A 160 2.47 3.95 7.83
CA GLU A 160 3.60 4.88 7.87
C GLU A 160 4.84 4.29 8.56
N ASP A 161 4.64 3.40 9.55
CA ASP A 161 5.72 2.80 10.33
C ASP A 161 6.31 1.57 9.67
N THR A 162 5.51 0.83 8.90
CA THR A 162 5.90 -0.47 8.34
C THR A 162 6.23 -0.41 6.85
N CYS A 163 5.78 0.64 6.15
CA CYS A 163 6.02 0.79 4.73
C CYS A 163 7.32 1.56 4.43
N CYS A 164 7.99 1.17 3.35
CA CYS A 164 9.17 1.83 2.81
C CYS A 164 9.26 1.63 1.30
N PHE A 165 10.08 2.46 0.62
CA PHE A 165 10.36 2.28 -0.80
C PHE A 165 11.73 1.63 -0.99
N ILE A 166 11.75 0.53 -1.73
CA ILE A 166 12.96 -0.29 -1.95
C ILE A 166 13.19 -0.59 -3.43
N PRO A 167 14.45 -0.76 -3.87
CA PRO A 167 14.75 -1.21 -5.22
C PRO A 167 14.24 -2.63 -5.44
N GLN A 168 13.89 -2.95 -6.70
CA GLN A 168 13.39 -4.26 -7.08
C GLN A 168 14.36 -5.40 -6.73
N GLU A 169 15.67 -5.14 -6.71
CA GLU A 169 16.70 -6.11 -6.33
C GLU A 169 16.48 -6.60 -4.89
N ILE A 170 16.24 -5.69 -3.95
CA ILE A 170 15.97 -6.03 -2.54
C ILE A 170 14.63 -6.78 -2.42
N ASN A 171 13.56 -6.27 -3.07
CA ASN A 171 12.25 -6.91 -3.03
C ASN A 171 12.31 -8.36 -3.55
N SER A 172 12.98 -8.59 -4.69
CA SER A 172 13.15 -9.93 -5.26
C SER A 172 14.03 -10.85 -4.39
N LEU A 173 15.01 -10.28 -3.70
CA LEU A 173 15.91 -11.03 -2.84
C LEU A 173 15.17 -11.66 -1.64
N LEU A 174 14.16 -10.99 -1.10
CA LEU A 174 13.40 -11.44 0.07
C LEU A 174 12.13 -12.23 -0.28
N THR A 175 11.71 -12.21 -1.55
CA THR A 175 10.54 -12.96 -1.99
C THR A 175 10.79 -14.47 -1.86
N SER A 176 9.91 -15.16 -1.12
CA SER A 176 9.87 -16.61 -1.04
C SER A 176 8.61 -17.15 -1.75
N SER A 177 8.74 -18.28 -2.46
CA SER A 177 7.63 -18.92 -3.17
C SER A 177 7.26 -20.23 -2.49
N LYS A 178 6.59 -20.17 -1.33
CA LYS A 178 6.17 -21.39 -0.58
C LYS A 178 5.34 -22.35 -1.44
N SER A 179 4.47 -21.84 -2.30
CA SER A 179 3.61 -22.65 -3.17
C SER A 179 4.37 -23.48 -4.23
N LYS A 180 5.60 -23.10 -4.56
CA LYS A 180 6.46 -23.80 -5.52
C LYS A 180 7.50 -24.71 -4.84
N ARG A 181 7.51 -24.75 -3.50
CA ARG A 181 8.49 -25.47 -2.71
C ARG A 181 8.05 -26.93 -2.57
N GLY A 182 9.00 -27.85 -2.70
CA GLY A 182 8.79 -29.25 -2.38
C GLY A 182 8.80 -29.52 -0.88
N LEU A 183 9.08 -30.76 -0.49
CA LEU A 183 9.06 -31.25 0.91
C LEU A 183 10.24 -30.73 1.76
N TYR A 184 11.23 -30.09 1.14
CA TYR A 184 12.48 -29.70 1.81
C TYR A 184 12.51 -28.19 2.15
N PRO A 185 13.38 -27.78 3.09
CA PRO A 185 13.57 -26.38 3.42
C PRO A 185 13.93 -25.51 2.21
N ILE A 186 13.77 -24.19 2.36
CA ILE A 186 14.16 -23.23 1.30
C ILE A 186 15.62 -23.42 0.89
N GLY A 187 15.87 -23.40 -0.42
CA GLY A 187 17.22 -23.57 -0.98
C GLY A 187 17.77 -25.00 -1.00
N VAL A 188 16.96 -25.97 -0.54
CA VAL A 188 17.34 -27.40 -0.47
C VAL A 188 16.51 -28.23 -1.45
N SER A 189 17.18 -29.15 -2.14
CA SER A 189 16.55 -30.19 -2.97
C SER A 189 17.28 -31.53 -2.79
N TYR A 190 16.58 -32.65 -3.02
CA TYR A 190 17.21 -33.97 -3.01
C TYR A 190 17.63 -34.36 -4.42
N GLU A 191 18.94 -34.62 -4.62
CA GLU A 191 19.50 -35.04 -5.89
C GLU A 191 19.59 -36.57 -5.93
N LYS A 192 18.65 -37.19 -6.61
CA LYS A 192 18.50 -38.65 -6.66
C LYS A 192 19.71 -39.37 -7.23
N ARG A 193 20.41 -38.75 -8.20
CA ARG A 193 21.59 -39.38 -8.84
C ARG A 193 22.76 -39.51 -7.89
N VAL A 194 22.88 -38.59 -6.93
CA VAL A 194 23.95 -38.52 -5.96
C VAL A 194 23.53 -39.12 -4.62
N GLY A 195 22.23 -39.31 -4.38
CA GLY A 195 21.70 -39.80 -3.10
C GLY A 195 21.87 -38.81 -1.95
N LYS A 196 21.96 -37.50 -2.23
CA LYS A 196 22.26 -36.45 -1.25
C LYS A 196 21.39 -35.21 -1.40
N PHE A 197 21.38 -34.41 -0.35
CA PHE A 197 20.71 -33.10 -0.35
C PHE A 197 21.62 -32.04 -0.97
N GLN A 198 21.12 -31.32 -1.95
CA GLN A 198 21.81 -30.20 -2.59
C GLN A 198 21.34 -28.89 -2.00
N ALA A 199 22.25 -28.01 -1.60
CA ALA A 199 21.97 -26.61 -1.30
C ALA A 199 22.28 -25.72 -2.51
N SER A 200 21.41 -24.75 -2.80
CA SER A 200 21.63 -23.78 -3.86
C SER A 200 21.01 -22.42 -3.52
N VAL A 201 21.68 -21.35 -3.94
CA VAL A 201 21.23 -19.96 -3.73
C VAL A 201 21.16 -19.24 -5.07
N ALA A 202 20.11 -18.39 -5.25
CA ALA A 202 20.02 -17.54 -6.43
C ALA A 202 21.05 -16.39 -6.34
N PHE A 203 21.87 -16.27 -7.37
CA PHE A 203 22.87 -15.23 -7.52
C PHE A 203 22.80 -14.68 -8.95
N GLU A 204 22.51 -13.37 -9.10
CA GLU A 204 22.41 -12.68 -10.39
C GLU A 204 21.53 -13.40 -11.44
N GLY A 205 20.38 -13.90 -11.00
CA GLY A 205 19.42 -14.61 -11.87
C GLY A 205 19.80 -16.05 -12.19
N LYS A 206 20.89 -16.58 -11.65
CA LYS A 206 21.35 -17.98 -11.79
C LYS A 206 21.35 -18.67 -10.44
N ASN A 207 21.08 -19.97 -10.43
CA ASN A 207 21.23 -20.78 -9.22
C ASN A 207 22.69 -21.25 -9.08
N LYS A 208 23.34 -20.81 -7.99
CA LYS A 208 24.68 -21.27 -7.60
C LYS A 208 24.57 -22.44 -6.63
N ARG A 209 25.12 -23.59 -6.99
CA ARG A 209 25.21 -24.75 -6.12
C ARG A 209 26.24 -24.47 -5.02
N LEU A 210 25.87 -24.77 -3.78
CA LEU A 210 26.74 -24.61 -2.60
C LEU A 210 27.43 -25.91 -2.21
N GLY A 211 26.77 -27.07 -2.47
CA GLY A 211 27.32 -28.38 -2.16
C GLY A 211 26.25 -29.47 -2.06
N TYR A 212 26.73 -30.68 -1.72
CA TYR A 212 25.89 -31.84 -1.39
C TYR A 212 26.12 -32.24 0.06
N PHE A 213 25.05 -32.61 0.76
CA PHE A 213 25.00 -32.84 2.19
C PHE A 213 24.23 -34.14 2.49
N ASP A 214 24.56 -34.79 3.61
CA ASP A 214 23.96 -36.05 4.01
C ASP A 214 22.54 -35.87 4.61
N CYS A 215 22.21 -34.69 5.09
CA CYS A 215 20.86 -34.37 5.57
C CYS A 215 20.39 -32.98 5.12
N ALA A 216 19.06 -32.77 5.13
CA ALA A 216 18.43 -31.53 4.68
C ALA A 216 18.80 -30.33 5.57
N GLU A 217 18.98 -30.53 6.87
CA GLU A 217 19.33 -29.52 7.85
C GLU A 217 20.73 -28.94 7.56
N LYS A 218 21.74 -29.79 7.28
CA LYS A 218 23.08 -29.32 6.90
C LYS A 218 23.05 -28.55 5.58
N ALA A 219 22.26 -29.02 4.60
CA ALA A 219 22.08 -28.32 3.34
C ALA A 219 21.41 -26.94 3.57
N PHE A 220 20.41 -26.88 4.46
CA PHE A 220 19.76 -25.62 4.81
C PHE A 220 20.72 -24.66 5.52
N LEU A 221 21.56 -25.10 6.44
CA LEU A 221 22.54 -24.23 7.10
C LEU A 221 23.50 -23.59 6.09
N ALA A 222 24.01 -24.36 5.11
CA ALA A 222 24.83 -23.81 4.04
C ALA A 222 24.08 -22.80 3.17
N TYR A 223 22.79 -23.05 2.87
CA TYR A 223 21.93 -22.09 2.19
C TYR A 223 21.73 -20.82 3.02
N LYS A 224 21.38 -20.95 4.30
CA LYS A 224 21.16 -19.83 5.23
C LYS A 224 22.35 -18.89 5.26
N GLU A 225 23.54 -19.43 5.49
CA GLU A 225 24.79 -18.66 5.53
C GLU A 225 25.02 -17.88 4.23
N ALA A 226 24.94 -18.57 3.08
CA ALA A 226 25.13 -17.96 1.77
C ALA A 226 24.06 -16.89 1.45
N LYS A 227 22.81 -17.13 1.85
CA LYS A 227 21.70 -16.20 1.63
C LYS A 227 21.83 -14.94 2.49
N GLU A 228 22.14 -15.10 3.77
CA GLU A 228 22.34 -13.96 4.69
C GLU A 228 23.54 -13.11 4.29
N LEU A 229 24.64 -13.74 3.85
CA LEU A 229 25.80 -13.03 3.31
C LEU A 229 25.38 -12.21 2.08
N ARG A 230 24.62 -12.81 1.16
CA ARG A 230 24.14 -12.11 -0.04
C ARG A 230 23.21 -10.94 0.31
N ILE A 231 22.34 -11.09 1.32
CA ILE A 231 21.48 -9.99 1.80
C ILE A 231 22.32 -8.82 2.29
N LYS A 232 23.36 -9.09 3.08
CA LYS A 232 24.28 -8.04 3.58
C LYS A 232 25.07 -7.37 2.47
N GLU A 233 25.53 -8.12 1.45
CA GLU A 233 26.18 -7.55 0.25
C GLU A 233 25.25 -6.58 -0.48
N VAL A 234 23.98 -6.98 -0.71
CA VAL A 234 23.00 -6.12 -1.37
C VAL A 234 22.66 -4.91 -0.48
N ALA A 235 22.52 -5.08 0.84
CA ALA A 235 22.32 -3.97 1.76
C ALA A 235 23.46 -2.94 1.66
N ASN A 236 24.71 -3.41 1.64
CA ASN A 236 25.88 -2.54 1.51
C ASN A 236 25.94 -1.83 0.15
N LYS A 237 25.56 -2.48 -0.94
CA LYS A 237 25.42 -1.86 -2.27
C LYS A 237 24.46 -0.66 -2.26
N TRP A 238 23.38 -0.77 -1.50
CA TRP A 238 22.32 0.25 -1.44
C TRP A 238 22.47 1.19 -0.23
N LYS A 239 23.49 1.05 0.58
CA LYS A 239 23.74 1.92 1.74
C LYS A 239 23.75 3.39 1.33
N GLY A 240 23.02 4.22 2.08
CA GLY A 240 22.86 5.66 1.81
C GLY A 240 21.89 6.02 0.67
N LYS A 241 21.34 5.02 -0.07
CA LYS A 241 20.33 5.21 -1.12
C LYS A 241 18.94 4.70 -0.71
N ILE A 242 18.85 3.92 0.36
CA ILE A 242 17.63 3.37 0.94
C ILE A 242 17.41 3.95 2.35
N ASP A 243 16.19 3.79 2.87
CA ASP A 243 15.87 4.15 4.25
C ASP A 243 16.83 3.44 5.22
N PRO A 244 17.45 4.15 6.19
CA PRO A 244 18.33 3.54 7.20
C PRO A 244 17.71 2.36 7.93
N ARG A 245 16.40 2.40 8.22
CA ARG A 245 15.67 1.27 8.83
C ARG A 245 15.70 0.02 7.95
N VAL A 246 15.60 0.18 6.63
CA VAL A 246 15.72 -0.93 5.67
C VAL A 246 17.13 -1.52 5.69
N TYR A 247 18.15 -0.66 5.72
CA TYR A 247 19.53 -1.12 5.82
C TYR A 247 19.76 -1.96 7.08
N GLU A 248 19.32 -1.47 8.23
CA GLU A 248 19.42 -2.19 9.50
C GLU A 248 18.63 -3.50 9.50
N ALA A 249 17.41 -3.50 8.97
CA ALA A 249 16.61 -4.72 8.85
C ALA A 249 17.30 -5.79 7.98
N LEU A 250 17.94 -5.39 6.87
CA LEU A 250 18.70 -6.30 6.01
C LEU A 250 19.98 -6.82 6.68
N MET A 251 20.71 -5.97 7.39
CA MET A 251 21.93 -6.37 8.10
C MET A 251 21.66 -7.38 9.23
N ASN A 252 20.46 -7.30 9.84
CA ASN A 252 20.00 -8.19 10.91
C ASN A 252 19.07 -9.32 10.42
N TYR A 253 18.84 -9.41 9.10
CA TYR A 253 17.92 -10.38 8.53
C TYR A 253 18.39 -11.81 8.79
N GLN A 254 17.48 -12.64 9.32
CA GLN A 254 17.73 -14.07 9.54
C GLN A 254 16.81 -14.89 8.65
N VAL A 255 17.42 -15.86 7.98
CA VAL A 255 16.69 -16.87 7.18
C VAL A 255 16.23 -17.97 8.11
N GLU A 256 14.94 -18.24 8.11
CA GLU A 256 14.33 -19.30 8.91
C GLU A 256 14.05 -20.54 8.06
N ILE A 257 14.12 -21.72 8.67
CA ILE A 257 13.84 -22.99 7.99
C ILE A 257 12.41 -23.05 7.44
N THR A 258 11.52 -22.26 8.02
CA THR A 258 10.11 -22.15 7.68
C THR A 258 9.79 -21.06 6.63
N ASP A 259 10.79 -20.28 6.19
CA ASP A 259 10.63 -19.17 5.21
C ASP A 259 10.06 -19.59 3.86
#